data_fc3a61f5bd1735cf088867145dd66afc
#
_entry.id   fc3a61f5bd1735cf088867145dd66afc
#
_cell.length_a   1.000
_cell.length_b   1.000
_cell.length_c   1.000
_cell.angle_alpha   90.00
_cell.angle_beta   90.00
_cell.angle_gamma   90.00
#
_symmetry.space_group_name_H-M   'P 1'
#
loop_
_entity.id
_entity.type
_entity.pdbx_description
1 polymer ?
#
loop_
_entity_poly.entity_id
_entity_poly.type
_entity_poly.pdbx_seq_one_letter_code
_entity_poly.pdbx_strand_id
1 'polypeptide(L)'
;DWHIGNTFFGNDRNEEHRLFFDFLLRTIGEEHPDALVVAGDVFDTSNPSAEAQKIYYNFLHRATRENPGLQIVIIAGNHDSAGRIEAPGELLAADNIFVRGYMRNDTDGTPDINRMIIPLRGRENADDMAVCLAVPFLRSYELPEGKSFADSMARFFDTLAAEARHRYGKQMPMLLLAHFYATGSEIAAEDHSERIIIGGEESVDISSFCRKFDYVAL
;
A
#
# COMPACT_ATOMS: atom_id res chain seq x y z
N ASP A 1 1.25 -3.76 7.69
CA ASP A 1 2.16 -4.88 7.41
C ASP A 1 1.52 -6.19 7.84
N TRP A 2 1.54 -7.18 6.95
CA TRP A 2 0.96 -8.50 7.26
C TRP A 2 2.03 -9.56 7.50
N HIS A 3 3.16 -9.46 6.82
CA HIS A 3 4.27 -10.41 6.89
C HIS A 3 3.80 -11.87 6.79
N ILE A 4 2.93 -12.18 5.82
CA ILE A 4 2.39 -13.53 5.63
C ILE A 4 3.55 -14.51 5.36
N GLY A 5 3.57 -15.59 6.13
CA GLY A 5 4.62 -16.61 6.05
C GLY A 5 5.79 -16.37 6.99
N ASN A 6 5.71 -15.37 7.89
CA ASN A 6 6.72 -15.20 8.92
C ASN A 6 6.74 -16.38 9.91
N THR A 7 7.88 -16.54 10.58
CA THR A 7 8.06 -17.58 11.59
C THR A 7 8.47 -16.96 12.91
N PHE A 8 8.01 -17.54 14.02
CA PHE A 8 8.40 -17.14 15.35
C PHE A 8 9.05 -18.29 16.08
N PHE A 9 10.32 -18.15 16.43
CA PHE A 9 11.14 -19.22 17.02
C PHE A 9 11.08 -20.56 16.26
N GLY A 10 11.09 -20.49 14.91
CA GLY A 10 11.04 -21.66 14.04
C GLY A 10 9.64 -22.27 13.84
N ASN A 11 8.61 -21.73 14.44
CA ASN A 11 7.22 -22.11 14.21
C ASN A 11 6.61 -21.21 13.16
N ASP A 12 5.93 -21.77 12.16
CA ASP A 12 5.16 -20.97 11.21
C ASP A 12 3.92 -20.36 11.88
N ARG A 13 3.52 -19.19 11.38
CA ARG A 13 2.35 -18.45 11.88
C ARG A 13 1.17 -18.48 10.90
N ASN A 14 1.15 -19.43 10.01
CA ASN A 14 0.12 -19.53 8.96
C ASN A 14 -1.31 -19.64 9.54
N GLU A 15 -1.47 -20.36 10.66
CA GLU A 15 -2.77 -20.47 11.32
C GLU A 15 -3.23 -19.14 11.93
N GLU A 16 -2.31 -18.38 12.54
CA GLU A 16 -2.60 -17.06 13.08
C GLU A 16 -3.01 -16.08 11.97
N HIS A 17 -2.34 -16.14 10.80
CA HIS A 17 -2.73 -15.34 9.64
C HIS A 17 -4.12 -15.70 9.14
N ARG A 18 -4.48 -16.99 9.10
CA ARG A 18 -5.85 -17.41 8.73
C ARG A 18 -6.89 -16.86 9.68
N LEU A 19 -6.65 -16.98 10.99
CA LEU A 19 -7.55 -16.45 12.02
C LEU A 19 -7.69 -14.92 11.92
N PHE A 20 -6.58 -14.21 11.66
CA PHE A 20 -6.59 -12.78 11.44
C PHE A 20 -7.42 -12.41 10.19
N PHE A 21 -7.24 -13.10 9.07
CA PHE A 21 -8.02 -12.82 7.87
C PHE A 21 -9.48 -13.19 7.99
N ASP A 22 -9.83 -14.23 8.74
CA ASP A 22 -11.23 -14.53 9.07
C ASP A 22 -11.85 -13.45 9.97
N PHE A 23 -11.08 -12.88 10.90
CA PHE A 23 -11.50 -11.71 11.67
C PHE A 23 -11.70 -10.49 10.74
N LEU A 24 -10.75 -10.19 9.87
CA LEU A 24 -10.82 -9.05 8.95
C LEU A 24 -12.01 -9.17 7.99
N LEU A 25 -12.29 -10.34 7.47
CA LEU A 25 -13.46 -10.59 6.61
C LEU A 25 -14.77 -10.32 7.35
N ARG A 26 -14.90 -10.74 8.61
CA ARG A 26 -16.07 -10.43 9.43
C ARG A 26 -16.21 -8.93 9.65
N THR A 27 -15.12 -8.25 10.01
CA THR A 27 -15.11 -6.79 10.19
C THR A 27 -15.53 -6.06 8.92
N ILE A 28 -15.01 -6.45 7.75
CA ILE A 28 -15.42 -5.89 6.47
C ILE A 28 -16.92 -6.10 6.21
N GLY A 29 -17.44 -7.28 6.56
CA GLY A 29 -18.86 -7.60 6.42
C GLY A 29 -19.77 -6.84 7.41
N GLU A 30 -19.27 -6.46 8.57
CA GLU A 30 -20.00 -5.71 9.61
C GLU A 30 -19.95 -4.20 9.36
N GLU A 31 -18.77 -3.66 9.03
CA GLU A 31 -18.54 -2.21 8.88
C GLU A 31 -18.86 -1.69 7.48
N HIS A 32 -18.97 -2.58 6.50
CA HIS A 32 -19.27 -2.24 5.10
C HIS A 32 -18.39 -1.12 4.50
N PRO A 33 -17.06 -1.15 4.64
CA PRO A 33 -16.20 -0.13 4.07
C PRO A 33 -16.28 -0.11 2.54
N ASP A 34 -16.10 1.07 1.93
CA ASP A 34 -16.00 1.20 0.48
C ASP A 34 -14.66 0.69 -0.05
N ALA A 35 -13.60 0.82 0.74
CA ALA A 35 -12.27 0.39 0.35
C ALA A 35 -11.47 -0.22 1.52
N LEU A 36 -10.62 -1.19 1.22
CA LEU A 36 -9.54 -1.70 2.07
C LEU A 36 -8.22 -1.26 1.46
N VAL A 37 -7.36 -0.60 2.25
CA VAL A 37 -6.01 -0.23 1.84
C VAL A 37 -4.97 -1.04 2.62
N VAL A 38 -3.91 -1.48 1.94
CA VAL A 38 -2.83 -2.31 2.52
C VAL A 38 -1.49 -1.63 2.25
N ALA A 39 -0.85 -1.15 3.33
CA ALA A 39 0.32 -0.28 3.27
C ALA A 39 1.66 -1.02 3.16
N GLY A 40 1.74 -2.07 2.36
CA GLY A 40 2.99 -2.80 2.11
C GLY A 40 3.25 -3.96 3.06
N ASP A 41 4.41 -4.58 2.89
CA ASP A 41 4.90 -5.76 3.61
C ASP A 41 3.83 -6.85 3.76
N VAL A 42 3.27 -7.21 2.60
CA VAL A 42 2.25 -8.27 2.49
C VAL A 42 2.85 -9.62 2.86
N PHE A 43 4.03 -9.90 2.34
CA PHE A 43 4.78 -11.13 2.63
C PHE A 43 6.03 -10.83 3.47
N ASP A 44 6.40 -11.79 4.30
CA ASP A 44 7.60 -11.69 5.14
C ASP A 44 8.89 -11.70 4.32
N THR A 45 8.87 -12.30 3.14
CA THR A 45 10.04 -12.41 2.25
C THR A 45 9.66 -12.21 0.80
N SER A 46 10.64 -11.79 -0.01
CA SER A 46 10.49 -11.61 -1.46
C SER A 46 10.20 -12.92 -2.24
N ASN A 47 10.38 -14.07 -1.59
CA ASN A 47 10.05 -15.38 -2.15
C ASN A 47 9.10 -16.16 -1.22
N PRO A 48 7.82 -15.74 -1.10
CA PRO A 48 6.87 -16.36 -0.20
C PRO A 48 6.59 -17.81 -0.58
N SER A 49 6.34 -18.64 0.43
CA SER A 49 5.94 -20.04 0.24
C SER A 49 4.62 -20.15 -0.53
N ALA A 50 4.37 -21.30 -1.14
CA ALA A 50 3.09 -21.56 -1.80
C ALA A 50 1.89 -21.44 -0.82
N GLU A 51 2.10 -21.81 0.44
CA GLU A 51 1.07 -21.68 1.47
C GLU A 51 0.80 -20.23 1.84
N ALA A 52 1.82 -19.39 1.99
CA ALA A 52 1.66 -17.95 2.21
C ALA A 52 0.88 -17.29 1.05
N GLN A 53 1.23 -17.62 -0.19
CA GLN A 53 0.52 -17.12 -1.37
C GLN A 53 -0.95 -17.59 -1.38
N LYS A 54 -1.21 -18.85 -1.03
CA LYS A 54 -2.57 -19.39 -0.94
C LYS A 54 -3.42 -18.66 0.11
N ILE A 55 -2.85 -18.36 1.28
CA ILE A 55 -3.52 -17.59 2.33
C ILE A 55 -3.91 -16.21 1.78
N TYR A 56 -2.97 -15.51 1.16
CA TYR A 56 -3.18 -14.18 0.58
C TYR A 56 -4.28 -14.17 -0.49
N TYR A 57 -4.17 -15.01 -1.52
CA TYR A 57 -5.15 -15.02 -2.62
C TYR A 57 -6.53 -15.51 -2.17
N ASN A 58 -6.59 -16.44 -1.21
CA ASN A 58 -7.86 -16.88 -0.65
C ASN A 58 -8.55 -15.73 0.10
N PHE A 59 -7.81 -14.94 0.87
CA PHE A 59 -8.34 -13.76 1.52
C PHE A 59 -8.90 -12.77 0.49
N LEU A 60 -8.13 -12.39 -0.53
CA LEU A 60 -8.57 -11.44 -1.56
C LEU A 60 -9.84 -11.90 -2.26
N HIS A 61 -9.87 -13.17 -2.67
CA HIS A 61 -11.03 -13.77 -3.34
C HIS A 61 -12.27 -13.72 -2.43
N ARG A 62 -12.15 -14.10 -1.18
CA ARG A 62 -13.26 -14.06 -0.23
C ARG A 62 -13.71 -12.63 0.05
N ALA A 63 -12.78 -11.70 0.26
CA ALA A 63 -13.08 -10.31 0.56
C ALA A 63 -13.96 -9.67 -0.52
N THR A 64 -13.61 -9.84 -1.79
CA THR A 64 -14.39 -9.25 -2.89
C THR A 64 -15.68 -10.02 -3.20
N ARG A 65 -15.67 -11.34 -3.07
CA ARG A 65 -16.84 -12.17 -3.33
C ARG A 65 -17.93 -12.02 -2.26
N GLU A 66 -17.52 -11.97 -0.98
CA GLU A 66 -18.44 -11.81 0.16
C GLU A 66 -18.90 -10.35 0.31
N ASN A 67 -18.15 -9.39 -0.28
CA ASN A 67 -18.43 -7.96 -0.20
C ASN A 67 -18.41 -7.30 -1.60
N PRO A 68 -19.44 -7.49 -2.41
CA PRO A 68 -19.53 -6.89 -3.74
C PRO A 68 -19.39 -5.35 -3.68
N GLY A 69 -18.57 -4.81 -4.60
CA GLY A 69 -18.29 -3.37 -4.66
C GLY A 69 -17.12 -2.91 -3.78
N LEU A 70 -16.60 -3.75 -2.87
CA LEU A 70 -15.39 -3.43 -2.11
C LEU A 70 -14.21 -3.24 -3.08
N GLN A 71 -13.50 -2.11 -2.92
CA GLN A 71 -12.21 -1.91 -3.58
C GLN A 71 -11.08 -2.32 -2.65
N ILE A 72 -10.03 -2.94 -3.18
CA ILE A 72 -8.83 -3.25 -2.40
C ILE A 72 -7.63 -2.61 -3.10
N VAL A 73 -6.90 -1.77 -2.38
CA VAL A 73 -5.67 -1.14 -2.88
C VAL A 73 -4.49 -1.64 -2.06
N ILE A 74 -3.52 -2.24 -2.74
CA ILE A 74 -2.36 -2.86 -2.11
C ILE A 74 -1.10 -2.26 -2.72
N ILE A 75 -0.15 -1.87 -1.88
CA ILE A 75 1.20 -1.51 -2.32
C ILE A 75 2.21 -2.56 -1.86
N ALA A 76 3.34 -2.64 -2.53
CA ALA A 76 4.47 -3.44 -2.04
C ALA A 76 5.24 -2.66 -0.99
N GLY A 77 5.68 -3.38 0.06
CA GLY A 77 6.68 -2.91 1.00
C GLY A 77 8.10 -3.33 0.63
N ASN A 78 9.05 -3.12 1.54
CA ASN A 78 10.45 -3.45 1.30
C ASN A 78 10.75 -4.95 1.38
N HIS A 79 9.95 -5.75 2.09
CA HIS A 79 10.05 -7.21 2.13
C HIS A 79 9.47 -7.89 0.90
N ASP A 80 8.52 -7.25 0.22
CA ASP A 80 7.84 -7.81 -0.93
C ASP A 80 8.72 -7.87 -2.18
N SER A 81 8.48 -8.86 -3.03
CA SER A 81 8.94 -8.80 -4.42
C SER A 81 7.96 -8.00 -5.25
N ALA A 82 8.32 -6.76 -5.56
CA ALA A 82 7.49 -5.80 -6.29
C ALA A 82 6.88 -6.39 -7.58
N GLY A 83 7.69 -7.03 -8.41
CA GLY A 83 7.22 -7.66 -9.65
C GLY A 83 6.32 -8.88 -9.41
N ARG A 84 6.57 -9.67 -8.36
CA ARG A 84 5.78 -10.87 -8.06
C ARG A 84 4.39 -10.51 -7.52
N ILE A 85 4.31 -9.53 -6.62
CA ILE A 85 3.02 -9.12 -6.05
C ILE A 85 2.15 -8.43 -7.08
N GLU A 86 2.74 -7.71 -8.03
CA GLU A 86 2.03 -7.02 -9.09
C GLU A 86 1.71 -7.91 -10.32
N ALA A 87 2.39 -9.04 -10.50
CA ALA A 87 2.22 -9.92 -11.67
C ALA A 87 0.75 -10.29 -11.98
N PRO A 88 -0.10 -10.64 -10.99
CA PRO A 88 -1.51 -10.93 -11.23
C PRO A 88 -2.39 -9.69 -11.32
N GLY A 89 -1.84 -8.48 -11.36
CA GLY A 89 -2.57 -7.21 -11.23
C GLY A 89 -3.71 -7.01 -12.22
N GLU A 90 -3.53 -7.40 -13.49
CA GLU A 90 -4.60 -7.31 -14.50
C GLU A 90 -5.77 -8.26 -14.20
N LEU A 91 -5.46 -9.46 -13.70
CA LEU A 91 -6.49 -10.41 -13.27
C LEU A 91 -7.24 -9.90 -12.04
N LEU A 92 -6.50 -9.39 -11.05
CA LEU A 92 -7.07 -8.86 -9.81
C LEU A 92 -7.91 -7.59 -10.03
N ALA A 93 -7.55 -6.78 -11.01
CA ALA A 93 -8.30 -5.57 -11.35
C ALA A 93 -9.75 -5.85 -11.79
N ALA A 94 -10.02 -7.02 -12.36
CA ALA A 94 -11.38 -7.45 -12.70
C ALA A 94 -12.28 -7.60 -11.44
N ASP A 95 -11.69 -7.84 -10.27
CA ASP A 95 -12.36 -7.96 -8.98
C ASP A 95 -12.17 -6.69 -8.11
N ASN A 96 -11.91 -5.53 -8.70
CA ASN A 96 -11.64 -4.25 -8.01
C ASN A 96 -10.43 -4.27 -7.08
N ILE A 97 -9.42 -5.10 -7.35
CA ILE A 97 -8.19 -5.16 -6.56
C ILE A 97 -7.05 -4.52 -7.35
N PHE A 98 -6.50 -3.44 -6.81
CA PHE A 98 -5.44 -2.66 -7.43
C PHE A 98 -4.12 -2.87 -6.68
N VAL A 99 -3.15 -3.50 -7.33
CA VAL A 99 -1.83 -3.75 -6.76
C VAL A 99 -0.81 -2.81 -7.40
N ARG A 100 0.02 -2.18 -6.60
CA ARG A 100 1.14 -1.33 -7.02
C ARG A 100 2.42 -1.85 -6.38
N GLY A 101 3.20 -2.58 -7.16
CA GLY A 101 4.45 -3.18 -6.70
C GLY A 101 5.64 -2.26 -6.87
N TYR A 102 5.69 -1.51 -7.95
CA TYR A 102 6.81 -0.62 -8.31
C TYR A 102 6.35 0.55 -9.18
N MET A 103 7.19 1.56 -9.25
CA MET A 103 6.99 2.65 -10.19
C MET A 103 7.33 2.17 -11.61
N ARG A 104 6.37 2.23 -12.52
CA ARG A 104 6.61 1.98 -13.94
C ARG A 104 7.02 3.28 -14.62
N ASN A 105 7.77 3.15 -15.70
CA ASN A 105 8.05 4.27 -16.58
C ASN A 105 7.19 4.17 -17.84
N ASP A 106 6.79 5.30 -18.34
CA ASP A 106 6.20 5.46 -19.66
C ASP A 106 7.22 5.15 -20.78
N THR A 107 6.75 5.14 -22.01
CA THR A 107 7.58 4.85 -23.19
C THR A 107 8.73 5.86 -23.42
N ASP A 108 8.63 7.04 -22.86
CA ASP A 108 9.65 8.10 -22.90
C ASP A 108 10.62 8.04 -21.70
N GLY A 109 10.44 7.07 -20.78
CA GLY A 109 11.27 6.88 -19.59
C GLY A 109 10.86 7.72 -18.39
N THR A 110 9.77 8.50 -18.47
CA THR A 110 9.24 9.25 -17.33
C THR A 110 8.41 8.35 -16.42
N PRO A 111 8.38 8.59 -15.10
CA PRO A 111 7.53 7.83 -14.18
C PRO A 111 6.05 7.93 -14.54
N ASP A 112 5.38 6.78 -14.71
CA ASP A 112 3.93 6.71 -14.89
C ASP A 112 3.22 6.91 -13.54
N ILE A 113 3.14 8.17 -13.13
CA ILE A 113 2.46 8.57 -11.89
C ILE A 113 0.94 8.32 -11.95
N ASN A 114 0.39 8.20 -13.16
CA ASN A 114 -1.04 8.03 -13.37
C ASN A 114 -1.56 6.74 -12.77
N ARG A 115 -0.75 5.69 -12.79
CA ARG A 115 -1.09 4.40 -12.20
C ARG A 115 -1.21 4.43 -10.68
N MET A 116 -0.53 5.38 -10.03
CA MET A 116 -0.56 5.52 -8.58
C MET A 116 -1.78 6.28 -8.08
N ILE A 117 -2.52 6.94 -8.98
CA ILE A 117 -3.70 7.72 -8.65
C ILE A 117 -4.94 6.85 -8.88
N ILE A 118 -5.53 6.35 -7.81
CA ILE A 118 -6.63 5.39 -7.83
C ILE A 118 -7.87 6.05 -7.22
N PRO A 119 -8.95 6.29 -8.00
CA PRO A 119 -10.20 6.77 -7.42
C PRO A 119 -10.83 5.68 -6.53
N LEU A 120 -11.20 6.07 -5.32
CA LEU A 120 -11.99 5.24 -4.41
C LEU A 120 -13.47 5.59 -4.59
N ARG A 121 -14.27 4.57 -4.87
CA ARG A 121 -15.68 4.72 -5.24
C ARG A 121 -16.59 4.18 -4.15
N GLY A 122 -17.72 4.83 -3.99
CA GLY A 122 -18.77 4.33 -3.12
C GLY A 122 -19.33 2.99 -3.64
N ARG A 123 -19.54 2.04 -2.77
CA ARG A 123 -20.04 0.69 -3.12
C ARG A 123 -21.45 0.73 -3.72
N GLU A 124 -22.28 1.68 -3.30
CA GLU A 124 -23.69 1.76 -3.71
C GLU A 124 -23.91 2.54 -5.02
N ASN A 125 -23.18 3.64 -5.19
CA ASN A 125 -23.42 4.58 -6.29
C ASN A 125 -22.30 4.66 -7.32
N ALA A 126 -21.15 4.01 -7.03
CA ALA A 126 -19.94 4.03 -7.85
C ALA A 126 -19.38 5.45 -8.15
N ASP A 127 -19.79 6.47 -7.38
CA ASP A 127 -19.23 7.82 -7.47
C ASP A 127 -17.84 7.86 -6.84
N ASP A 128 -16.96 8.71 -7.38
CA ASP A 128 -15.64 8.94 -6.83
C ASP A 128 -15.76 9.71 -5.49
N MET A 129 -15.44 9.05 -4.37
CA MET A 129 -15.57 9.60 -3.01
C MET A 129 -14.26 10.16 -2.47
N ALA A 130 -13.13 9.59 -2.90
CA ALA A 130 -11.80 10.00 -2.53
C ALA A 130 -10.81 9.52 -3.60
N VAL A 131 -9.56 9.97 -3.50
CA VAL A 131 -8.46 9.49 -4.35
C VAL A 131 -7.37 8.91 -3.46
N CYS A 132 -6.99 7.67 -3.73
CA CYS A 132 -5.85 7.02 -3.11
C CYS A 132 -4.60 7.22 -3.98
N LEU A 133 -3.55 7.77 -3.38
CA LEU A 133 -2.22 7.87 -3.97
C LEU A 133 -1.42 6.66 -3.48
N ALA A 134 -1.39 5.60 -4.27
CA ALA A 134 -0.82 4.30 -3.91
C ALA A 134 0.66 4.23 -4.31
N VAL A 135 1.54 4.58 -3.37
CA VAL A 135 2.99 4.67 -3.57
C VAL A 135 3.68 3.47 -2.91
N PRO A 136 4.19 2.49 -3.68
CA PRO A 136 4.93 1.37 -3.12
C PRO A 136 6.25 1.82 -2.49
N PHE A 137 6.94 0.89 -1.83
CA PHE A 137 8.31 1.15 -1.38
C PHE A 137 9.19 1.56 -2.56
N LEU A 138 9.79 2.74 -2.46
CA LEU A 138 10.67 3.32 -3.48
C LEU A 138 12.09 3.47 -2.95
N ARG A 139 13.06 3.16 -3.80
CA ARG A 139 14.48 3.42 -3.54
C ARG A 139 14.87 4.79 -4.06
N SER A 140 15.95 5.35 -3.52
CA SER A 140 16.45 6.70 -3.88
C SER A 140 16.59 6.92 -5.38
N TYR A 141 17.05 5.89 -6.12
CA TYR A 141 17.27 6.00 -7.57
C TYR A 141 15.96 5.97 -8.40
N GLU A 142 14.83 5.65 -7.79
CA GLU A 142 13.52 5.65 -8.42
C GLU A 142 12.82 7.01 -8.27
N LEU A 143 13.34 7.87 -7.42
CA LEU A 143 12.77 9.17 -7.10
C LEU A 143 13.35 10.29 -7.98
N PRO A 144 12.61 11.40 -8.17
CA PRO A 144 13.15 12.60 -8.78
C PRO A 144 14.40 13.10 -8.04
N GLU A 145 15.36 13.66 -8.78
CA GLU A 145 16.56 14.22 -8.18
C GLU A 145 16.24 15.32 -7.16
N GLY A 146 16.76 15.17 -5.95
CA GLY A 146 16.58 16.09 -4.83
C GLY A 146 17.86 16.25 -4.01
N LYS A 147 17.84 17.13 -3.03
CA LYS A 147 18.97 17.38 -2.12
C LYS A 147 19.19 16.24 -1.11
N SER A 148 18.15 15.48 -0.83
CA SER A 148 18.11 14.33 0.06
C SER A 148 16.96 13.42 -0.35
N PHE A 149 16.90 12.20 0.19
CA PHE A 149 15.77 11.29 0.00
C PHE A 149 14.45 11.95 0.42
N ALA A 150 14.42 12.58 1.58
CA ALA A 150 13.23 13.28 2.07
C ALA A 150 12.78 14.42 1.13
N ASP A 151 13.71 15.19 0.55
CA ASP A 151 13.39 16.23 -0.44
C ASP A 151 12.84 15.62 -1.74
N SER A 152 13.43 14.52 -2.20
CA SER A 152 12.96 13.76 -3.37
C SER A 152 11.56 13.19 -3.17
N MET A 153 11.29 12.58 -2.02
CA MET A 153 9.96 12.08 -1.63
C MET A 153 8.93 13.20 -1.55
N ALA A 154 9.27 14.33 -0.91
CA ALA A 154 8.36 15.46 -0.80
C ALA A 154 7.98 16.03 -2.18
N ARG A 155 8.94 16.16 -3.09
CA ARG A 155 8.70 16.59 -4.49
C ARG A 155 7.85 15.59 -5.25
N PHE A 156 8.08 14.30 -5.04
CA PHE A 156 7.30 13.25 -5.67
C PHE A 156 5.84 13.30 -5.19
N PHE A 157 5.61 13.43 -3.90
CA PHE A 157 4.27 13.60 -3.34
C PHE A 157 3.59 14.89 -3.81
N ASP A 158 4.33 16.00 -3.97
CA ASP A 158 3.80 17.23 -4.53
C ASP A 158 3.30 17.03 -5.98
N THR A 159 4.08 16.32 -6.78
CA THR A 159 3.72 16.00 -8.17
C THR A 159 2.45 15.13 -8.24
N LEU A 160 2.39 14.07 -7.42
CA LEU A 160 1.20 13.20 -7.33
C LEU A 160 -0.03 13.96 -6.88
N ALA A 161 0.10 14.75 -5.81
CA ALA A 161 -1.03 15.54 -5.28
C ALA A 161 -1.50 16.60 -6.28
N ALA A 162 -0.60 17.24 -7.01
CA ALA A 162 -0.94 18.21 -8.04
C ALA A 162 -1.72 17.55 -9.19
N GLU A 163 -1.26 16.39 -9.66
CA GLU A 163 -1.94 15.64 -10.72
C GLU A 163 -3.31 15.11 -10.27
N ALA A 164 -3.42 14.59 -9.05
CA ALA A 164 -4.70 14.16 -8.49
C ALA A 164 -5.70 15.31 -8.40
N ARG A 165 -5.27 16.48 -7.92
CA ARG A 165 -6.11 17.68 -7.86
C ARG A 165 -6.49 18.22 -9.24
N HIS A 166 -5.62 18.09 -10.23
CA HIS A 166 -5.92 18.46 -11.61
C HIS A 166 -7.06 17.61 -12.18
N ARG A 167 -7.05 16.31 -11.92
CA ARG A 167 -8.06 15.36 -12.44
C ARG A 167 -9.38 15.36 -11.71
N TYR A 168 -9.32 15.36 -10.37
CA TYR A 168 -10.49 15.12 -9.51
C TYR A 168 -10.98 16.38 -8.81
N GLY A 169 -10.26 17.52 -8.97
CA GLY A 169 -10.63 18.78 -8.35
C GLY A 169 -10.05 18.97 -6.95
N LYS A 170 -10.03 20.22 -6.50
CA LYS A 170 -9.39 20.63 -5.24
C LYS A 170 -10.10 20.12 -3.97
N GLN A 171 -11.38 19.80 -4.08
CA GLN A 171 -12.22 19.40 -2.96
C GLN A 171 -12.24 17.87 -2.76
N MET A 172 -11.71 17.12 -3.72
CA MET A 172 -11.65 15.65 -3.61
C MET A 172 -10.71 15.25 -2.47
N PRO A 173 -11.18 14.47 -1.48
CA PRO A 173 -10.34 13.95 -0.42
C PRO A 173 -9.21 13.09 -0.96
N MET A 174 -8.00 13.26 -0.42
CA MET A 174 -6.82 12.51 -0.83
C MET A 174 -6.26 11.68 0.32
N LEU A 175 -6.14 10.38 0.08
CA LEU A 175 -5.47 9.43 0.94
C LEU A 175 -4.09 9.11 0.35
N LEU A 176 -3.02 9.31 1.11
CA LEU A 176 -1.70 8.78 0.78
C LEU A 176 -1.56 7.39 1.39
N LEU A 177 -1.33 6.40 0.55
CA LEU A 177 -0.95 5.04 0.94
C LEU A 177 0.50 4.85 0.51
N ALA A 178 1.42 4.70 1.46
CA ALA A 178 2.84 4.62 1.17
C ALA A 178 3.56 3.67 2.14
N HIS A 179 4.78 3.27 1.79
CA HIS A 179 5.61 2.41 2.62
C HIS A 179 7.04 2.93 2.64
N PHE A 180 7.47 3.52 3.75
CA PHE A 180 8.81 4.05 3.99
C PHE A 180 9.03 4.32 5.49
N TYR A 181 10.28 4.51 5.90
CA TYR A 181 10.59 4.87 7.28
C TYR A 181 10.20 6.33 7.57
N ALA A 182 9.23 6.51 8.47
CA ALA A 182 8.75 7.81 8.87
C ALA A 182 9.31 8.22 10.23
N THR A 183 9.88 9.42 10.33
CA THR A 183 10.25 10.03 11.61
C THR A 183 9.17 11.01 12.07
N GLY A 184 9.02 11.15 13.40
CA GLY A 184 7.98 12.01 14.01
C GLY A 184 6.67 11.26 14.31
N SER A 185 6.60 9.95 14.04
CA SER A 185 5.56 9.05 14.56
C SER A 185 5.92 8.59 15.99
N GLU A 186 4.93 8.32 16.82
CA GLU A 186 5.14 7.62 18.09
C GLU A 186 5.44 6.15 17.79
N ILE A 187 6.69 5.73 18.03
CA ILE A 187 7.05 4.30 18.00
C ILE A 187 6.54 3.71 19.31
N ALA A 188 5.65 2.73 19.23
CA ALA A 188 5.27 1.95 20.41
C ALA A 188 6.51 1.28 21.00
N ALA A 189 6.81 1.58 22.28
CA ALA A 189 8.05 1.14 22.96
C ALA A 189 8.19 -0.39 23.10
N GLU A 190 7.19 -1.15 22.66
CA GLU A 190 7.11 -2.60 22.77
C GLU A 190 7.17 -3.33 21.40
N ASP A 191 7.28 -2.60 20.30
CA ASP A 191 7.35 -3.23 18.98
C ASP A 191 8.79 -3.63 18.66
N HIS A 192 9.11 -4.89 18.93
CA HIS A 192 10.39 -5.53 18.58
C HIS A 192 10.33 -6.28 17.24
N SER A 193 9.23 -6.14 16.48
CA SER A 193 9.01 -6.89 15.25
C SER A 193 9.81 -6.35 14.06
N GLU A 194 10.14 -5.07 14.08
CA GLU A 194 10.98 -4.46 13.06
C GLU A 194 12.43 -4.37 13.53
N ARG A 195 13.34 -4.94 12.77
CA ARG A 195 14.76 -4.61 12.90
C ARG A 195 14.93 -3.17 12.47
N ILE A 196 15.17 -2.27 13.41
CA ILE A 196 15.72 -0.95 13.10
C ILE A 196 17.03 -1.22 12.37
N ILE A 197 17.04 -1.11 11.05
CA ILE A 197 18.25 -1.14 10.25
C ILE A 197 18.98 0.16 10.56
N ILE A 198 19.82 0.11 11.58
CA ILE A 198 20.76 1.18 11.93
C ILE A 198 21.81 1.20 10.83
N GLY A 199 21.62 1.99 9.81
CA GLY A 199 22.56 2.10 8.71
C GLY A 199 22.00 2.87 7.51
N GLY A 200 21.84 4.20 7.65
CA GLY A 200 21.74 5.10 6.49
C GLY A 200 20.48 5.02 5.64
N GLU A 201 19.44 4.38 6.10
CA GLU A 201 18.17 4.40 5.40
C GLU A 201 17.45 5.71 5.69
N GLU A 202 17.07 6.30 4.64
CA GLU A 202 16.52 7.60 4.39
C GLU A 202 15.12 7.67 5.00
N SER A 203 15.02 8.24 6.19
CA SER A 203 13.75 8.49 6.84
C SER A 203 13.14 9.81 6.36
N VAL A 204 11.82 9.87 6.31
CA VAL A 204 11.05 11.06 5.92
C VAL A 204 10.30 11.61 7.12
N ASP A 205 10.48 12.90 7.41
CA ASP A 205 9.71 13.57 8.45
C ASP A 205 8.25 13.74 7.98
N ILE A 206 7.33 13.13 8.71
CA ILE A 206 5.88 13.19 8.44
C ILE A 206 5.40 14.63 8.32
N SER A 207 5.94 15.56 9.12
CA SER A 207 5.52 16.97 9.11
C SER A 207 5.72 17.66 7.75
N SER A 208 6.62 17.12 6.91
CA SER A 208 6.96 17.69 5.60
C SER A 208 5.86 17.48 4.55
N PHE A 209 4.97 16.50 4.72
CA PHE A 209 3.97 16.15 3.72
C PHE A 209 2.55 15.88 4.27
N CYS A 210 2.36 15.52 5.54
CA CYS A 210 1.06 15.09 6.07
C CYS A 210 -0.07 16.12 5.89
N ARG A 211 0.25 17.41 5.89
CA ARG A 211 -0.76 18.47 5.70
C ARG A 211 -1.32 18.56 4.28
N LYS A 212 -0.79 17.81 3.33
CA LYS A 212 -1.22 17.82 1.93
C LYS A 212 -2.33 16.82 1.66
N PHE A 213 -2.51 15.86 2.56
CA PHE A 213 -3.44 14.74 2.45
C PHE A 213 -4.43 14.77 3.61
N ASP A 214 -5.64 14.31 3.34
CA ASP A 214 -6.69 14.20 4.36
C ASP A 214 -6.46 12.98 5.27
N TYR A 215 -5.79 11.94 4.74
CA TYR A 215 -5.36 10.77 5.48
C TYR A 215 -4.05 10.21 4.94
N VAL A 216 -3.21 9.66 5.82
CA VAL A 216 -1.95 9.00 5.48
C VAL A 216 -1.91 7.64 6.16
N ALA A 217 -1.74 6.58 5.35
CA ALA A 217 -1.50 5.21 5.79
C ALA A 217 -0.06 4.81 5.39
N LEU A 218 0.75 4.38 6.37
CA LEU A 218 2.14 3.97 6.21
C LEU A 218 2.32 2.54 6.71
#